data_25026ec19a4ccf9dfec6ede618c11216
#
_entry.id   25026ec19a4ccf9dfec6ede618c11216
#
_cell.length_a   1.000
_cell.length_b   1.000
_cell.length_c   1.000
_cell.angle_alpha   90.00
_cell.angle_beta   90.00
_cell.angle_gamma   90.00
#
_symmetry.space_group_name_H-M   'P 1'
#
loop_
_entity.id
_entity.type
_entity.pdbx_description
1 polymer ?
#
loop_
_entity_poly.entity_id
_entity_poly.type
_entity_poly.pdbx_seq_one_letter_code
_entity_poly.pdbx_strand_id
1 'polypeptide(L)'
;MNKKNLYIGWDIGGAHTKYTILKDNSLVLSSKILSLRLWESLSPLKTVIDNVYNTYGKNFIINNAISMSGEMCDIFTNRKHGVEKILSLFDRKKMNNSIY
;
A
#
# COMPACT_ATOMS: atom_id res chain seq x y z
N MET A 1 -22.78 14.17 -1.93
CA MET A 1 -22.75 12.85 -2.58
C MET A 1 -21.76 11.92 -1.90
N ASN A 2 -22.16 10.67 -1.71
CA ASN A 2 -21.27 9.68 -1.10
C ASN A 2 -20.21 9.26 -2.10
N LYS A 3 -18.98 9.16 -1.62
CA LYS A 3 -17.88 8.65 -2.43
C LYS A 3 -18.00 7.14 -2.59
N LYS A 4 -17.62 6.65 -3.75
CA LYS A 4 -17.55 5.21 -4.01
C LYS A 4 -16.28 4.63 -3.42
N ASN A 5 -16.28 3.33 -3.17
CA ASN A 5 -15.12 2.61 -2.65
C ASN A 5 -14.16 2.24 -3.77
N LEU A 6 -12.88 2.36 -3.46
CA LEU A 6 -11.78 1.86 -4.27
C LEU A 6 -11.01 0.86 -3.41
N TYR A 7 -10.62 -0.25 -3.99
CA TYR A 7 -9.90 -1.31 -3.28
C TYR A 7 -8.50 -1.47 -3.86
N ILE A 8 -7.49 -1.46 -3.02
CA ILE A 8 -6.11 -1.62 -3.45
C ILE A 8 -5.48 -2.76 -2.68
N GLY A 9 -5.05 -3.79 -3.41
CA GLY A 9 -4.27 -4.88 -2.84
C GLY A 9 -2.79 -4.56 -2.97
N TRP A 10 -2.07 -4.59 -1.85
CA TRP A 10 -0.64 -4.36 -1.79
C TRP A 10 0.06 -5.65 -1.36
N ASP A 11 1.09 -6.02 -2.11
CA ASP A 11 2.02 -7.09 -1.74
C ASP A 11 3.41 -6.45 -1.63
N ILE A 12 3.84 -6.23 -0.39
CA ILE A 12 5.06 -5.48 -0.10
C ILE A 12 6.17 -6.47 0.25
N GLY A 13 7.15 -6.57 -0.64
CA GLY A 13 8.35 -7.36 -0.44
C GLY A 13 9.59 -6.48 -0.27
N GLY A 14 10.72 -7.09 0.06
CA GLY A 14 11.95 -6.34 0.27
C GLY A 14 12.48 -5.67 -0.99
N ALA A 15 12.37 -6.34 -2.13
CA ALA A 15 12.91 -5.88 -3.41
C ALA A 15 11.84 -5.38 -4.38
N HIS A 16 10.61 -5.87 -4.24
CA HIS A 16 9.52 -5.55 -5.15
C HIS A 16 8.24 -5.29 -4.37
N THR A 17 7.48 -4.28 -4.81
CA THR A 17 6.14 -4.02 -4.32
C THR A 17 5.17 -4.13 -5.49
N LYS A 18 4.12 -4.90 -5.30
CA LYS A 18 3.03 -5.03 -6.27
C LYS A 18 1.79 -4.37 -5.71
N TYR A 19 1.03 -3.70 -6.57
CA TYR A 19 -0.30 -3.27 -6.17
C TYR A 19 -1.29 -3.38 -7.32
N THR A 20 -2.55 -3.63 -6.97
CA THR A 20 -3.65 -3.70 -7.91
C THR A 20 -4.79 -2.86 -7.39
N ILE A 21 -5.31 -1.99 -8.25
CA ILE A 21 -6.40 -1.07 -7.92
C ILE A 21 -7.67 -1.55 -8.59
N LEU A 22 -8.71 -1.77 -7.78
CA LEU A 22 -10.02 -2.25 -8.22
C LEU A 22 -11.12 -1.26 -7.83
N LYS A 23 -12.06 -1.04 -8.73
CA LYS A 23 -13.32 -0.42 -8.38
C LYS A 23 -14.24 -1.43 -7.69
N ASP A 24 -15.31 -0.93 -7.08
CA ASP A 24 -16.26 -1.72 -6.29
C ASP A 24 -16.89 -2.90 -7.03
N ASN A 25 -16.97 -2.87 -8.35
CA ASN A 25 -17.48 -3.97 -9.18
C ASN A 25 -16.36 -4.88 -9.72
N SER A 26 -15.19 -4.88 -9.09
CA SER A 26 -14.02 -5.66 -9.46
C SER A 26 -13.39 -5.28 -10.80
N LEU A 27 -13.65 -4.07 -11.28
CA LEU A 27 -13.00 -3.54 -12.47
C LEU A 27 -11.56 -3.13 -12.12
N VAL A 28 -10.58 -3.78 -12.74
CA VAL A 28 -9.16 -3.45 -12.55
C VAL A 28 -8.85 -2.12 -13.25
N LEU A 29 -8.45 -1.12 -12.46
CA LEU A 29 -8.04 0.17 -13.00
C LEU A 29 -6.55 0.23 -13.30
N SER A 30 -5.74 -0.43 -12.47
CA SER A 30 -4.30 -0.42 -12.61
C SER A 30 -3.70 -1.59 -11.85
N SER A 31 -2.59 -2.12 -12.36
CA SER A 31 -1.80 -3.12 -11.65
C SER A 31 -0.34 -2.87 -11.99
N LYS A 32 0.50 -2.76 -10.98
CA LYS A 32 1.92 -2.43 -11.15
C LYS A 32 2.81 -3.26 -10.26
N ILE A 33 4.01 -3.55 -10.78
CA ILE A 33 5.09 -4.17 -10.04
C ILE A 33 6.24 -3.17 -10.06
N LEU A 34 6.74 -2.79 -8.89
CA LEU A 34 7.77 -1.78 -8.74
C LEU A 34 9.00 -2.39 -8.07
N SER A 35 10.18 -2.07 -8.60
CA SER A 35 11.44 -2.41 -7.94
C SER A 35 11.75 -1.34 -6.91
N LEU A 36 11.56 -1.66 -5.65
CA LEU A 36 11.82 -0.76 -4.53
C LEU A 36 12.73 -1.48 -3.54
N ARG A 37 13.90 -0.90 -3.30
CA ARG A 37 14.88 -1.46 -2.36
C ARG A 37 14.56 -0.96 -0.95
N LEU A 38 13.61 -1.61 -0.30
CA LEU A 38 13.11 -1.13 0.98
C LEU A 38 14.14 -1.25 2.11
N TRP A 39 15.14 -2.13 1.95
CA TRP A 39 16.25 -2.21 2.91
C TRP A 39 17.15 -0.96 2.90
N GLU A 40 17.11 -0.17 1.81
CA GLU A 40 17.86 1.07 1.73
C GLU A 40 17.05 2.24 2.27
N SER A 41 15.77 2.30 1.92
CA SER A 41 14.90 3.41 2.34
C SER A 41 13.45 3.07 2.08
N LEU A 42 12.55 3.53 2.96
CA LEU A 42 11.11 3.46 2.78
C LEU A 42 10.55 4.63 1.97
N SER A 43 11.38 5.64 1.69
CA SER A 43 10.92 6.84 0.98
C SER A 43 10.30 6.55 -0.39
N PRO A 44 10.85 5.66 -1.23
CA PRO A 44 10.21 5.35 -2.51
C PRO A 44 8.80 4.75 -2.34
N LEU A 45 8.61 3.87 -1.34
CA LEU A 45 7.30 3.31 -1.04
C LEU A 45 6.33 4.40 -0.61
N LYS A 46 6.77 5.31 0.27
CA LYS A 46 5.96 6.44 0.70
C LYS A 46 5.51 7.28 -0.49
N THR A 47 6.41 7.55 -1.43
CA THR A 47 6.09 8.31 -2.64
C THR A 47 5.01 7.64 -3.47
N VAL A 48 5.08 6.32 -3.64
CA VAL A 48 4.07 5.56 -4.39
C VAL A 48 2.71 5.66 -3.70
N ILE A 49 2.68 5.47 -2.39
CA ILE A 49 1.44 5.54 -1.61
C ILE A 49 0.84 6.95 -1.67
N ASP A 50 1.68 7.97 -1.54
CA ASP A 50 1.23 9.37 -1.62
C ASP A 50 0.66 9.69 -3.00
N ASN A 51 1.28 9.19 -4.07
CA ASN A 51 0.78 9.40 -5.43
C ASN A 51 -0.57 8.74 -5.65
N VAL A 52 -0.76 7.53 -5.15
CA VAL A 52 -2.05 6.82 -5.23
C VAL A 52 -3.12 7.60 -4.46
N TYR A 53 -2.79 8.03 -3.24
CA TYR A 53 -3.71 8.80 -2.43
C TYR A 53 -4.11 10.12 -3.11
N ASN A 54 -3.14 10.84 -3.68
CA ASN A 54 -3.40 12.10 -4.35
C ASN A 54 -4.22 11.94 -5.62
N THR A 55 -4.03 10.82 -6.33
CA THR A 55 -4.76 10.54 -7.56
C THR A 55 -6.22 10.19 -7.29
N TYR A 56 -6.49 9.37 -6.27
CA TYR A 56 -7.81 8.77 -6.07
C TYR A 56 -8.55 9.25 -4.83
N GLY A 57 -7.85 9.79 -3.84
CA GLY A 57 -8.45 10.10 -2.54
C GLY A 57 -9.54 11.14 -2.53
N LYS A 58 -9.58 12.01 -3.55
CA LYS A 58 -10.64 13.02 -3.67
C LYS A 58 -11.97 12.43 -4.07
N ASN A 59 -11.95 11.41 -4.93
CA ASN A 59 -13.14 10.86 -5.57
C ASN A 59 -13.58 9.51 -4.97
N PHE A 60 -12.71 8.86 -4.21
CA PHE A 60 -12.96 7.53 -3.67
C PHE A 60 -12.60 7.44 -2.20
N ILE A 61 -13.28 6.53 -1.50
CA ILE A 61 -12.83 6.04 -0.22
C ILE A 61 -11.87 4.89 -0.52
N ILE A 62 -10.62 5.04 -0.13
CA ILE A 62 -9.57 4.05 -0.42
C ILE A 62 -9.55 2.98 0.66
N ASN A 63 -9.68 1.72 0.24
CA ASN A 63 -9.58 0.56 1.12
C ASN A 63 -8.35 -0.24 0.72
N ASN A 64 -7.35 -0.28 1.59
CA ASN A 64 -6.10 -0.99 1.36
C ASN A 64 -6.12 -2.35 2.02
N ALA A 65 -5.81 -3.40 1.27
CA ALA A 65 -5.51 -4.73 1.77
C ALA A 65 -3.99 -4.91 1.64
N ILE A 66 -3.30 -5.04 2.75
CA ILE A 66 -1.84 -5.00 2.80
C ILE A 66 -1.30 -6.34 3.24
N SER A 67 -0.47 -6.96 2.41
CA SER A 67 0.30 -8.14 2.80
C SER A 67 1.79 -7.83 2.68
N MET A 68 2.59 -8.45 3.53
CA MET A 68 4.04 -8.30 3.54
C MET A 68 4.65 -9.68 3.41
N SER A 69 5.54 -9.88 2.43
CA SER A 69 6.20 -11.16 2.24
C SER A 69 7.24 -11.43 3.33
N GLY A 70 7.54 -12.71 3.55
CA GLY A 70 8.45 -13.13 4.61
C GLY A 70 9.84 -12.49 4.51
N GLU A 71 10.30 -12.19 3.31
CA GLU A 71 11.60 -11.53 3.09
C GLU A 71 11.67 -10.14 3.71
N MET A 72 10.52 -9.48 3.93
CA MET A 72 10.49 -8.19 4.62
C MET A 72 10.96 -8.29 6.06
N CYS A 73 10.75 -9.44 6.69
CA CYS A 73 11.12 -9.65 8.08
C CYS A 73 12.63 -9.60 8.29
N ASP A 74 13.41 -9.89 7.25
CA ASP A 74 14.86 -9.91 7.32
C ASP A 74 15.49 -8.51 7.27
N ILE A 75 14.72 -7.52 6.84
CA ILE A 75 15.17 -6.14 6.70
C ILE A 75 15.17 -5.41 8.03
N PHE A 76 14.29 -5.79 8.92
CA PHE A 76 14.11 -5.14 10.22
C PHE A 76 14.59 -6.06 11.35
N THR A 77 15.23 -5.46 12.34
CA THR A 77 15.67 -6.19 13.54
C THR A 77 14.51 -6.72 14.37
N ASN A 78 13.35 -6.10 14.23
CA ASN A 78 12.14 -6.48 14.93
C ASN A 78 10.96 -6.43 13.94
N ARG A 79 10.30 -7.58 13.75
CA ARG A 79 9.18 -7.69 12.81
C ARG A 79 8.05 -6.71 13.14
N LYS A 80 7.70 -6.61 14.41
CA LYS A 80 6.62 -5.71 14.85
C LYS A 80 6.93 -4.26 14.49
N HIS A 81 8.16 -3.82 14.74
CA HIS A 81 8.60 -2.47 14.43
C HIS A 81 8.55 -2.20 12.93
N GLY A 82 9.01 -3.17 12.12
CA GLY A 82 8.96 -3.04 10.67
C GLY A 82 7.55 -2.92 10.13
N VAL A 83 6.65 -3.77 10.62
CA VAL A 83 5.23 -3.73 10.24
C VAL A 83 4.62 -2.38 10.60
N GLU A 84 4.85 -1.90 11.82
CA GLU A 84 4.33 -0.60 12.27
C GLU A 84 4.85 0.55 11.41
N LYS A 85 6.12 0.51 11.06
CA LYS A 85 6.75 1.53 10.24
C LYS A 85 6.13 1.60 8.84
N ILE A 86 5.93 0.46 8.21
CA ILE A 86 5.30 0.40 6.88
C ILE A 86 3.84 0.83 6.96
N LEU A 87 3.10 0.37 7.95
CA LEU A 87 1.70 0.73 8.12
C LEU A 87 1.50 2.22 8.35
N SER A 88 2.43 2.88 9.01
CA SER A 88 2.36 4.33 9.21
C SER A 88 2.36 5.10 7.89
N LEU A 89 2.90 4.53 6.82
CA LEU A 89 2.88 5.16 5.50
C LEU A 89 1.47 5.21 4.90
N PHE A 90 0.57 4.34 5.36
CA PHE A 90 -0.82 4.28 4.92
C PHE A 90 -1.76 5.07 5.83
N ASP A 91 -1.24 5.73 6.85
CA ASP A 91 -2.06 6.46 7.81
C ASP A 91 -2.51 7.80 7.23
N ARG A 92 -3.64 7.77 6.57
CA ARG A 92 -4.26 8.94 5.93
C ARG A 92 -5.73 9.00 6.30
N LYS A 93 -6.28 10.20 6.38
CA LYS A 93 -7.72 10.40 6.46
C LYS A 93 -8.37 9.80 5.22
N LYS A 94 -9.50 9.17 5.38
CA LYS A 94 -10.27 8.55 4.30
C LYS A 94 -9.59 7.32 3.66
N MET A 95 -8.66 6.73 4.38
CA MET A 95 -8.12 5.42 4.03
C MET A 95 -8.48 4.41 5.11
N ASN A 96 -8.95 3.25 4.68
CA ASN A 96 -9.20 2.10 5.53
C ASN A 96 -8.15 1.05 5.23
N ASN A 97 -7.45 0.56 6.24
CA ASN A 97 -6.34 -0.36 6.06
C ASN A 97 -6.62 -1.68 6.77
N SER A 98 -6.39 -2.79 6.06
CA SER A 98 -6.47 -4.13 6.60
C SER A 98 -5.16 -4.86 6.30
N ILE A 99 -4.67 -5.62 7.26
CA ILE A 99 -3.41 -6.37 7.14
C ILE A 99 -3.71 -7.84 7.04
N TYR A 100 -2.99 -8.52 6.19
CA TYR A 100 -3.14 -9.96 5.95
C TYR A 100 -1.84 -10.71 6.12
#